data_17719f4cb25eea35e46b8e71e0803751
#
_entry.id   17719f4cb25eea35e46b8e71e0803751
#
_cell.length_a   1.000
_cell.length_b   1.000
_cell.length_c   1.000
_cell.angle_alpha   90.00
_cell.angle_beta   90.00
_cell.angle_gamma   90.00
#
_symmetry.space_group_name_H-M   'P 1'
#
loop_
_entity.id
_entity.type
_entity.pdbx_description
1 polymer ?
#
loop_
_entity_poly.entity_id
_entity_poly.type
_entity_poly.pdbx_seq_one_letter_code
_entity_poly.pdbx_strand_id
1 'polypeptide(L)'
;FRIGAEIGISKGENFINCMKLNTSLKLYGIDSYESEGNSLERYDEGIYEGREKNSMIERAEKIEKLFTGRASMIYLDSKEASEFIPNGHLDFVFIDADHTYEGVQRDIELWEPKVKENGLLMGHDLNWGSVARAVGENFKNFWIAPDNVWASPKIWLKKRLDI
;
A
#
# COMPACT_ATOMS: atom_id res chain seq x y z
N PHE A 1 4.21 -15.62 -4.26
CA PHE A 1 4.90 -14.35 -3.96
C PHE A 1 5.89 -14.57 -2.83
N ARG A 2 7.04 -13.90 -2.90
CA ARG A 2 8.10 -13.98 -1.90
C ARG A 2 8.46 -12.63 -1.31
N ILE A 3 8.27 -11.53 -2.06
CA ILE A 3 8.62 -10.18 -1.62
C ILE A 3 7.48 -9.26 -2.02
N GLY A 4 6.94 -8.52 -1.07
CA GLY A 4 5.87 -7.56 -1.30
C GLY A 4 6.04 -6.28 -0.49
N ALA A 5 5.14 -5.33 -0.74
CA ALA A 5 5.01 -4.12 0.06
C ALA A 5 3.53 -3.80 0.33
N GLU A 6 3.26 -3.26 1.50
CA GLU A 6 1.97 -2.69 1.91
C GLU A 6 2.18 -1.21 2.22
N ILE A 7 1.40 -0.37 1.56
CA ILE A 7 1.42 1.09 1.66
C ILE A 7 0.20 1.52 2.45
N GLY A 8 0.44 2.08 3.64
CA GLY A 8 -0.59 2.28 4.65
C GLY A 8 -0.75 1.04 5.53
N ILE A 9 -0.12 1.05 6.69
CA ILE A 9 -0.11 -0.11 7.60
C ILE A 9 -1.14 0.07 8.70
N SER A 10 -1.35 1.30 9.17
CA SER A 10 -2.23 1.59 10.29
C SER A 10 -1.97 0.63 11.47
N LYS A 11 -2.97 -0.15 11.88
CA LYS A 11 -2.84 -1.13 12.98
C LYS A 11 -2.10 -2.42 12.59
N GLY A 12 -1.80 -2.64 11.32
CA GLY A 12 -1.03 -3.78 10.80
C GLY A 12 -1.79 -5.11 10.79
N GLU A 13 -3.11 -5.09 10.77
CA GLU A 13 -3.91 -6.33 10.79
C GLU A 13 -3.76 -7.12 9.50
N ASN A 14 -3.86 -6.43 8.34
CA ASN A 14 -3.66 -7.05 7.04
C ASN A 14 -2.22 -7.57 6.89
N PHE A 15 -1.24 -6.74 7.26
CA PHE A 15 0.18 -7.10 7.25
C PHE A 15 0.45 -8.40 8.05
N ILE A 16 -0.05 -8.49 9.29
CA ILE A 16 0.09 -9.67 10.15
C ILE A 16 -0.55 -10.90 9.51
N ASN A 17 -1.74 -10.75 8.91
CA ASN A 17 -2.44 -11.86 8.27
C ASN A 17 -1.67 -12.38 7.06
N CYS A 18 -1.18 -11.49 6.19
CA CYS A 18 -0.32 -11.86 5.06
C CYS A 18 0.93 -12.63 5.52
N MET A 19 1.60 -12.16 6.58
CA MET A 19 2.81 -12.78 7.11
C MET A 19 2.56 -14.13 7.78
N LYS A 20 1.40 -14.33 8.40
CA LYS A 20 0.99 -15.61 8.98
C LYS A 20 0.63 -16.66 7.93
N LEU A 21 -0.09 -16.24 6.89
CA LEU A 21 -0.56 -17.12 5.83
C LEU A 21 0.56 -17.55 4.88
N ASN A 22 1.59 -16.73 4.72
CA ASN A 22 2.74 -17.04 3.86
C ASN A 22 4.05 -16.95 4.65
N THR A 23 4.54 -18.09 5.12
CA THR A 23 5.74 -18.17 5.96
C THR A 23 7.05 -17.89 5.24
N SER A 24 7.06 -17.86 3.90
CA SER A 24 8.22 -17.50 3.08
C SER A 24 8.20 -16.05 2.57
N LEU A 25 7.13 -15.30 2.87
CA LEU A 25 6.98 -13.91 2.46
C LEU A 25 7.93 -13.00 3.23
N LYS A 26 8.61 -12.12 2.52
CA LYS A 26 9.23 -10.90 3.04
C LYS A 26 8.34 -9.73 2.67
N LEU A 27 7.97 -8.90 3.63
CA LEU A 27 7.03 -7.82 3.44
C LEU A 27 7.58 -6.51 4.00
N TYR A 28 7.60 -5.49 3.15
CA TYR A 28 7.84 -4.11 3.55
C TYR A 28 6.53 -3.48 3.98
N GLY A 29 6.52 -2.84 5.14
CA GLY A 29 5.40 -2.04 5.62
C GLY A 29 5.77 -0.57 5.57
N ILE A 30 5.01 0.23 4.84
CA ILE A 30 5.28 1.66 4.64
C ILE A 30 4.16 2.47 5.27
N ASP A 31 4.49 3.29 6.25
CA ASP A 31 3.57 4.23 6.88
C ASP A 31 4.34 5.33 7.60
N SER A 32 4.05 6.58 7.33
CA SER A 32 4.65 7.69 8.06
C SER A 32 4.04 7.87 9.45
N TYR A 33 2.84 7.32 9.65
CA TYR A 33 1.98 7.59 10.80
C TYR A 33 1.76 9.10 11.04
N GLU A 34 1.96 9.90 10.01
CA GLU A 34 1.65 11.33 10.02
C GLU A 34 0.29 11.54 9.36
N SER A 35 -0.63 12.16 10.09
CA SER A 35 -1.86 12.64 9.48
C SER A 35 -1.52 13.87 8.62
N GLU A 36 -1.50 13.74 7.31
CA GLU A 36 -1.60 14.92 6.45
C GLU A 36 -2.98 15.55 6.69
N GLY A 37 -3.00 16.63 7.48
CA GLY A 37 -4.18 17.42 7.67
C GLY A 37 -4.58 18.07 6.34
N ASN A 38 -5.68 17.64 5.77
CA ASN A 38 -6.59 18.39 4.90
C ASN A 38 -7.45 17.53 3.98
N SER A 39 -7.84 16.32 4.32
CA SER A 39 -8.97 15.72 3.64
C SER A 39 -10.25 15.96 4.43
N LEU A 40 -11.08 16.88 3.97
CA LEU A 40 -12.44 17.16 4.48
C LEU A 40 -13.39 15.96 4.37
N GLU A 41 -12.93 14.80 3.94
CA GLU A 41 -13.67 13.56 3.78
C GLU A 41 -13.22 12.44 4.72
N ARG A 42 -12.45 12.74 5.77
CA ARG A 42 -12.15 11.75 6.81
C ARG A 42 -13.37 11.59 7.72
N TYR A 43 -14.23 10.71 7.29
CA TYR A 43 -15.22 10.14 8.20
C TYR A 43 -14.50 9.30 9.26
N ASP A 44 -14.49 9.80 10.48
CA ASP A 44 -14.51 9.08 11.77
C ASP A 44 -13.31 8.21 12.19
N GLU A 45 -12.21 8.14 11.48
CA GLU A 45 -11.00 7.55 12.04
C GLU A 45 -10.03 8.65 12.44
N GLY A 46 -9.98 8.88 13.75
CA GLY A 46 -9.37 10.04 14.40
C GLY A 46 -7.99 10.38 13.88
N ILE A 47 -7.76 11.67 13.73
CA ILE A 47 -6.43 12.28 13.66
C ILE A 47 -5.57 11.62 14.75
N TYR A 48 -4.54 10.87 14.36
CA TYR A 48 -3.60 10.29 15.29
C TYR A 48 -2.81 11.42 15.95
N GLU A 49 -3.30 11.94 17.08
CA GLU A 49 -2.54 12.86 17.90
C GLU A 49 -1.34 12.13 18.51
N GLY A 50 -0.27 12.82 18.83
CA GLY A 50 1.06 12.32 19.14
C GLY A 50 1.18 11.07 20.02
N ARG A 51 0.21 10.79 20.93
CA ARG A 51 0.18 9.54 21.70
C ARG A 51 -0.23 8.33 20.86
N GLU A 52 -1.14 8.51 19.91
CA GLU A 52 -1.59 7.45 19.03
C GLU A 52 -0.53 7.12 18.01
N LYS A 53 0.16 8.10 17.44
CA LYS A 53 1.32 7.89 16.56
C LYS A 53 2.38 7.02 17.25
N ASN A 54 2.78 7.36 18.46
CA ASN A 54 3.77 6.57 19.20
C ASN A 54 3.27 5.13 19.44
N SER A 55 2.00 4.95 19.77
CA SER A 55 1.40 3.63 19.97
C SER A 55 1.40 2.80 18.68
N MET A 56 1.17 3.44 17.51
CA MET A 56 1.23 2.76 16.21
C MET A 56 2.67 2.36 15.86
N ILE A 57 3.65 3.24 16.08
CA ILE A 57 5.07 2.91 15.88
C ILE A 57 5.50 1.75 16.78
N GLU A 58 5.16 1.79 18.07
CA GLU A 58 5.44 0.69 18.99
C GLU A 58 4.81 -0.64 18.51
N ARG A 59 3.60 -0.58 17.95
CA ARG A 59 2.94 -1.74 17.37
C ARG A 59 3.66 -2.26 16.15
N ALA A 60 4.06 -1.38 15.24
CA ALA A 60 4.85 -1.73 14.06
C ALA A 60 6.18 -2.39 14.43
N GLU A 61 6.89 -1.86 15.42
CA GLU A 61 8.11 -2.48 15.97
C GLU A 61 7.86 -3.88 16.55
N LYS A 62 6.73 -4.08 17.23
CA LYS A 62 6.34 -5.41 17.73
C LYS A 62 6.08 -6.38 16.59
N ILE A 63 5.44 -5.92 15.51
CA ILE A 63 5.19 -6.73 14.31
C ILE A 63 6.53 -7.11 13.65
N GLU A 64 7.45 -6.17 13.50
CA GLU A 64 8.77 -6.43 12.93
C GLU A 64 9.56 -7.45 13.77
N LYS A 65 9.53 -7.34 15.08
CA LYS A 65 10.12 -8.32 16.01
C LYS A 65 9.47 -9.69 15.89
N LEU A 66 8.12 -9.75 15.77
CA LEU A 66 7.37 -11.00 15.62
C LEU A 66 7.76 -11.76 14.35
N PHE A 67 8.03 -11.04 13.27
CA PHE A 67 8.41 -11.60 11.98
C PHE A 67 9.87 -11.27 11.58
N THR A 68 10.77 -11.33 12.57
CA THR A 68 12.20 -10.98 12.39
C THR A 68 12.81 -11.60 11.14
N GLY A 69 13.48 -10.78 10.34
CA GLY A 69 14.12 -11.16 9.07
C GLY A 69 13.16 -11.33 7.89
N ARG A 70 11.84 -11.14 8.11
CA ARG A 70 10.83 -11.18 7.05
C ARG A 70 9.98 -9.93 6.97
N ALA A 71 9.72 -9.23 8.06
CA ALA A 71 9.07 -7.93 8.11
C ALA A 71 10.12 -6.82 8.15
N SER A 72 9.88 -5.73 7.45
CA SER A 72 10.69 -4.51 7.51
C SER A 72 9.76 -3.30 7.47
N MET A 73 9.75 -2.51 8.54
CA MET A 73 8.92 -1.31 8.65
C MET A 73 9.71 -0.07 8.20
N ILE A 74 9.11 0.75 7.36
CA ILE A 74 9.67 1.99 6.81
C ILE A 74 8.77 3.12 7.24
N TYR A 75 9.26 3.98 8.15
CA TYR A 75 8.51 5.08 8.75
C TYR A 75 8.68 6.37 7.93
N LEU A 76 8.27 6.29 6.67
CA LEU A 76 8.33 7.39 5.69
C LEU A 76 6.99 7.48 4.94
N ASP A 77 6.77 8.61 4.29
CA ASP A 77 5.65 8.70 3.35
C ASP A 77 5.88 7.78 2.12
N SER A 78 4.81 7.54 1.39
CA SER A 78 4.80 6.65 0.23
C SER A 78 5.83 7.05 -0.83
N LYS A 79 6.00 8.36 -1.09
CA LYS A 79 6.93 8.87 -2.09
C LYS A 79 8.36 8.66 -1.67
N GLU A 80 8.73 9.11 -0.47
CA GLU A 80 10.09 8.94 0.07
C GLU A 80 10.46 7.46 0.17
N ALA A 81 9.55 6.61 0.70
CA ALA A 81 9.79 5.18 0.81
C ALA A 81 10.03 4.51 -0.55
N SER A 82 9.35 4.95 -1.59
CA SER A 82 9.51 4.40 -2.93
C SER A 82 10.93 4.54 -3.50
N GLU A 83 11.69 5.54 -3.06
CA GLU A 83 13.06 5.78 -3.50
C GLU A 83 14.05 4.70 -3.01
N PHE A 84 13.73 4.04 -1.88
CA PHE A 84 14.56 2.97 -1.31
C PHE A 84 14.28 1.59 -1.91
N ILE A 85 13.19 1.43 -2.64
CA ILE A 85 12.83 0.14 -3.25
C ILE A 85 13.24 0.12 -4.73
N PRO A 86 14.11 -0.80 -5.16
CA PRO A 86 14.52 -0.89 -6.56
C PRO A 86 13.35 -1.24 -7.50
N ASN A 87 13.42 -0.76 -8.73
CA ASN A 87 12.46 -1.14 -9.77
C ASN A 87 12.51 -2.64 -10.06
N GLY A 88 11.36 -3.25 -10.30
CA GLY A 88 11.23 -4.68 -10.58
C GLY A 88 11.63 -5.61 -9.42
N HIS A 89 11.60 -5.11 -8.19
CA HIS A 89 11.99 -5.88 -6.99
C HIS A 89 10.84 -6.69 -6.38
N LEU A 90 9.63 -6.13 -6.39
CA LEU A 90 8.48 -6.66 -5.67
C LEU A 90 7.64 -7.62 -6.53
N ASP A 91 7.16 -8.69 -5.92
CA ASP A 91 6.17 -9.57 -6.54
C ASP A 91 4.77 -8.93 -6.51
N PHE A 92 4.48 -8.12 -5.49
CA PHE A 92 3.24 -7.36 -5.38
C PHE A 92 3.40 -6.10 -4.53
N VAL A 93 2.48 -5.16 -4.73
CA VAL A 93 2.24 -4.01 -3.85
C VAL A 93 0.76 -3.97 -3.50
N PHE A 94 0.44 -3.70 -2.23
CA PHE A 94 -0.90 -3.46 -1.73
C PHE A 94 -1.01 -1.99 -1.28
N ILE A 95 -1.90 -1.23 -1.91
CA ILE A 95 -2.09 0.21 -1.69
C ILE A 95 -3.34 0.41 -0.82
N ASP A 96 -3.15 0.95 0.39
CA ASP A 96 -4.21 1.19 1.38
C ASP A 96 -3.87 2.42 2.26
N ALA A 97 -3.46 3.53 1.65
CA ALA A 97 -3.00 4.72 2.35
C ALA A 97 -3.94 5.92 2.16
N ASP A 98 -3.63 6.83 1.23
CA ASP A 98 -4.45 8.00 0.94
C ASP A 98 -5.55 7.63 -0.07
N HIS A 99 -6.82 7.75 0.34
CA HIS A 99 -7.99 7.40 -0.48
C HIS A 99 -8.47 8.55 -1.38
N THR A 100 -7.76 9.68 -1.42
CA THR A 100 -8.03 10.73 -2.41
C THR A 100 -7.66 10.24 -3.81
N TYR A 101 -8.32 10.78 -4.85
CA TYR A 101 -7.99 10.43 -6.23
C TYR A 101 -6.51 10.68 -6.54
N GLU A 102 -5.99 11.84 -6.12
CA GLU A 102 -4.61 12.24 -6.31
C GLU A 102 -3.63 11.34 -5.54
N GLY A 103 -3.98 10.93 -4.31
CA GLY A 103 -3.18 10.02 -3.50
C GLY A 103 -3.05 8.64 -4.15
N VAL A 104 -4.16 8.04 -4.56
CA VAL A 104 -4.16 6.74 -5.24
C VAL A 104 -3.44 6.78 -6.58
N GLN A 105 -3.64 7.86 -7.38
CA GLN A 105 -2.90 8.06 -8.63
C GLN A 105 -1.39 8.12 -8.40
N ARG A 106 -0.97 8.92 -7.43
CA ARG A 106 0.44 9.06 -7.05
C ARG A 106 1.02 7.71 -6.62
N ASP A 107 0.33 6.96 -5.78
CA ASP A 107 0.83 5.69 -5.28
C ASP A 107 0.92 4.64 -6.40
N ILE A 108 -0.05 4.56 -7.30
CA ILE A 108 0.06 3.69 -8.48
C ILE A 108 1.29 4.07 -9.32
N GLU A 109 1.53 5.36 -9.57
CA GLU A 109 2.67 5.84 -10.35
C GLU A 109 4.03 5.54 -9.72
N LEU A 110 4.13 5.69 -8.40
CA LEU A 110 5.37 5.48 -7.65
C LEU A 110 5.70 3.99 -7.51
N TRP A 111 4.69 3.16 -7.27
CA TRP A 111 4.90 1.77 -6.91
C TRP A 111 4.80 0.78 -8.09
N GLU A 112 4.13 1.14 -9.19
CA GLU A 112 4.11 0.32 -10.40
C GLU A 112 5.52 -0.05 -10.88
N PRO A 113 6.48 0.87 -11.00
CA PRO A 113 7.83 0.52 -11.44
C PRO A 113 8.55 -0.46 -10.51
N LYS A 114 8.17 -0.51 -9.22
CA LYS A 114 8.76 -1.39 -8.21
C LYS A 114 8.32 -2.84 -8.36
N VAL A 115 7.14 -3.06 -8.97
CA VAL A 115 6.58 -4.39 -9.22
C VAL A 115 7.27 -5.04 -10.42
N LYS A 116 7.55 -6.34 -10.32
CA LYS A 116 8.06 -7.17 -11.41
C LYS A 116 7.05 -7.23 -12.57
N GLU A 117 7.50 -7.53 -13.78
CA GLU A 117 6.64 -7.61 -14.98
C GLU A 117 5.44 -8.56 -14.81
N ASN A 118 5.61 -9.68 -14.12
CA ASN A 118 4.54 -10.64 -13.82
C ASN A 118 3.96 -10.48 -12.41
N GLY A 119 4.18 -9.33 -11.80
CA GLY A 119 3.69 -9.03 -10.46
C GLY A 119 2.32 -8.38 -10.45
N LEU A 120 1.81 -8.09 -9.27
CA LEU A 120 0.49 -7.53 -9.03
C LEU A 120 0.57 -6.16 -8.35
N LEU A 121 -0.25 -5.22 -8.83
CA LEU A 121 -0.71 -4.10 -8.01
C LEU A 121 -2.08 -4.44 -7.46
N MET A 122 -2.26 -4.19 -6.19
CA MET A 122 -3.49 -4.44 -5.46
C MET A 122 -3.77 -3.29 -4.52
N GLY A 123 -4.98 -3.18 -4.03
CA GLY A 123 -5.32 -2.21 -3.01
C GLY A 123 -6.73 -2.40 -2.48
N HIS A 124 -7.08 -1.57 -1.54
CA HIS A 124 -8.35 -1.61 -0.84
C HIS A 124 -9.32 -0.51 -1.29
N ASP A 125 -10.49 -0.45 -0.66
CA ASP A 125 -11.49 0.63 -0.77
C ASP A 125 -11.99 0.96 -2.18
N LEU A 126 -12.10 -0.04 -3.04
CA LEU A 126 -12.66 0.14 -4.39
C LEU A 126 -14.10 0.69 -4.39
N ASN A 127 -14.82 0.60 -3.27
CA ASN A 127 -16.15 1.20 -3.09
C ASN A 127 -16.11 2.73 -2.93
N TRP A 128 -14.95 3.34 -2.70
CA TRP A 128 -14.78 4.78 -2.71
C TRP A 128 -14.65 5.29 -4.15
N GLY A 129 -15.47 6.27 -4.52
CA GLY A 129 -15.50 6.80 -5.89
C GLY A 129 -14.16 7.35 -6.38
N SER A 130 -13.36 7.97 -5.51
CA SER A 130 -12.00 8.43 -5.77
C SER A 130 -11.05 7.28 -6.14
N VAL A 131 -11.06 6.21 -5.33
CA VAL A 131 -10.25 5.00 -5.55
C VAL A 131 -10.69 4.28 -6.84
N ALA A 132 -12.00 4.04 -6.99
CA ALA A 132 -12.54 3.38 -8.19
C ALA A 132 -12.20 4.13 -9.48
N ARG A 133 -12.24 5.46 -9.45
CA ARG A 133 -11.86 6.31 -10.57
C ARG A 133 -10.38 6.16 -10.89
N ALA A 134 -9.50 6.30 -9.90
CA ALA A 134 -8.05 6.17 -10.11
C ALA A 134 -7.67 4.80 -10.67
N VAL A 135 -8.22 3.71 -10.09
CA VAL A 135 -7.98 2.35 -10.57
C VAL A 135 -8.49 2.16 -12.00
N GLY A 136 -9.73 2.61 -12.28
CA GLY A 136 -10.33 2.49 -13.63
C GLY A 136 -9.62 3.28 -14.71
N GLU A 137 -8.97 4.41 -14.36
CA GLU A 137 -8.17 5.19 -15.30
C GLU A 137 -6.80 4.56 -15.58
N ASN A 138 -6.19 3.87 -14.62
CA ASN A 138 -4.87 3.27 -14.76
C ASN A 138 -4.90 1.87 -15.39
N PHE A 139 -5.91 1.05 -15.10
CA PHE A 139 -5.91 -0.34 -15.56
C PHE A 139 -6.96 -0.58 -16.63
N LYS A 140 -6.62 -1.41 -17.64
CA LYS A 140 -7.57 -1.87 -18.67
C LYS A 140 -8.60 -2.83 -18.08
N ASN A 141 -8.13 -3.72 -17.21
CA ASN A 141 -8.90 -4.69 -16.47
C ASN A 141 -8.32 -4.86 -15.08
N PHE A 142 -9.15 -5.20 -14.13
CA PHE A 142 -8.73 -5.60 -12.78
C PHE A 142 -9.76 -6.56 -12.20
N TRP A 143 -9.34 -7.37 -11.24
CA TRP A 143 -10.22 -8.22 -10.46
C TRP A 143 -10.76 -7.46 -9.26
N ILE A 144 -11.96 -7.83 -8.85
CA ILE A 144 -12.57 -7.38 -7.60
C ILE A 144 -12.66 -8.60 -6.70
N ALA A 145 -12.00 -8.54 -5.56
CA ALA A 145 -12.05 -9.56 -4.52
C ALA A 145 -13.02 -9.14 -3.41
N PRO A 146 -13.38 -10.04 -2.49
CA PRO A 146 -14.14 -9.68 -1.30
C PRO A 146 -13.50 -8.51 -0.55
N ASP A 147 -14.31 -7.80 0.24
CA ASP A 147 -13.87 -6.69 1.08
C ASP A 147 -13.30 -5.49 0.31
N ASN A 148 -13.90 -5.19 -0.85
CA ASN A 148 -13.52 -4.05 -1.72
C ASN A 148 -12.06 -4.03 -2.17
N VAL A 149 -11.40 -5.17 -2.18
CA VAL A 149 -10.03 -5.31 -2.70
C VAL A 149 -10.06 -5.33 -4.23
N TRP A 150 -9.18 -4.55 -4.84
CA TRP A 150 -8.89 -4.63 -6.27
C TRP A 150 -7.51 -5.22 -6.50
N ALA A 151 -7.33 -5.91 -7.62
CA ALA A 151 -6.04 -6.45 -8.02
C ALA A 151 -5.90 -6.47 -9.55
N SER A 152 -4.76 -6.05 -10.04
CA SER A 152 -4.43 -6.06 -11.46
C SER A 152 -2.99 -6.51 -11.70
N PRO A 153 -2.75 -7.43 -12.66
CA PRO A 153 -1.41 -7.68 -13.12
C PRO A 153 -0.78 -6.41 -13.70
N LYS A 154 0.48 -6.19 -13.46
CA LYS A 154 1.23 -5.04 -14.00
C LYS A 154 1.05 -4.90 -15.51
N ILE A 155 1.03 -6.00 -16.25
CA ILE A 155 0.84 -6.02 -17.71
C ILE A 155 -0.52 -5.45 -18.19
N TRP A 156 -1.50 -5.27 -17.31
CA TRP A 156 -2.79 -4.67 -17.63
C TRP A 156 -2.83 -3.15 -17.39
N LEU A 157 -1.73 -2.58 -16.92
CA LEU A 157 -1.60 -1.13 -16.79
C LEU A 157 -1.77 -0.48 -18.17
N LYS A 158 -2.56 0.55 -18.25
CA LYS A 158 -2.65 1.36 -19.47
C LYS A 158 -1.32 2.08 -19.64
N LYS A 159 -0.59 1.80 -20.72
CA LYS A 159 0.57 2.60 -21.06
C LYS A 159 0.10 4.03 -21.22
N ARG A 160 0.70 4.97 -20.48
CA ARG A 160 0.54 6.39 -20.77
C ARG A 160 1.10 6.60 -22.17
N LEU A 161 0.26 7.13 -23.07
CA LEU A 161 0.76 7.63 -24.34
C LEU A 161 1.67 8.80 -24.00
N ASP A 162 2.95 8.67 -24.27
CA ASP A 162 3.87 9.80 -24.29
C ASP A 162 3.33 10.78 -25.35
N ILE A 163 2.72 11.88 -24.90
CA ILE A 163 2.26 12.98 -25.75
C ILE A 163 3.39 14.00 -25.82
#